data_0cf95799951ac324ab664c3ba287eb2d
#
_entry.id   0cf95799951ac324ab664c3ba287eb2d
#
_cell.length_a   1.000
_cell.length_b   1.000
_cell.length_c   1.000
_cell.angle_alpha   90.00
_cell.angle_beta   90.00
_cell.angle_gamma   90.00
#
_symmetry.space_group_name_H-M   'P 1'
#
loop_
_entity.id
_entity.type
_entity.pdbx_description
1 polymer ?
#
loop_
_entity_poly.entity_id
_entity_poly.type
_entity_poly.pdbx_seq_one_letter_code
_entity_poly.pdbx_strand_id
1 'polypeptide(L)'
;SEILFLEYTSWLKHLFLGLHIPLSQLADNFEIIKEVLTEEIETGVFLSKIRDFLEKGKAIFIKDESELNSFLNPKNQYYELCVRYMENLLKGNRLIFNSLILEKVQKEGIPVKDIYLNVFEPVQKEIGRLWQLGRISVAQEHYCTAATQSLIAQLYPFFLNPGGDNRYTCITACIGNELHEIGIRMVADFLEMDNWSTYHLGANTPNDSLIKTVLEKQVDLLAVSVTITYHLHQLEKLIIDLRKQVESDKIKIMVGGYPFNIDDQLWRKVGADGTARQGQEAVNKANQLVKNKVGDNA
;
A
#
# COMPACT_ATOMS: atom_id res chain seq x y z
N SER A 1 13.05 8.67 8.71
CA SER A 1 12.42 9.98 8.45
C SER A 1 11.57 10.37 9.66
N GLU A 2 11.70 11.61 10.15
CA GLU A 2 10.91 12.12 11.28
C GLU A 2 9.40 12.03 11.00
N ILE A 3 8.98 12.46 9.81
CA ILE A 3 7.57 12.45 9.43
C ILE A 3 6.96 11.03 9.49
N LEU A 4 7.68 10.01 9.06
CA LEU A 4 7.21 8.63 9.12
C LEU A 4 7.13 8.13 10.57
N PHE A 5 8.06 8.54 11.43
CA PHE A 5 8.04 8.18 12.84
C PHE A 5 6.84 8.81 13.57
N LEU A 6 6.58 10.10 13.33
CA LEU A 6 5.45 10.80 13.96
C LEU A 6 4.11 10.27 13.46
N GLU A 7 4.00 9.94 12.18
CA GLU A 7 2.80 9.32 11.61
C GLU A 7 2.54 7.94 12.20
N TYR A 8 3.59 7.11 12.32
CA TYR A 8 3.48 5.80 12.99
C TYR A 8 3.08 5.95 14.47
N THR A 9 3.61 6.95 15.16
CA THR A 9 3.27 7.24 16.56
C THR A 9 1.79 7.66 16.70
N SER A 10 1.28 8.48 15.79
CA SER A 10 -0.13 8.86 15.73
C SER A 10 -1.02 7.63 15.47
N TRP A 11 -0.61 6.77 14.53
CA TRP A 11 -1.29 5.51 14.26
C TRP A 11 -1.35 4.59 15.50
N LEU A 12 -0.23 4.43 16.22
CA LEU A 12 -0.15 3.66 17.47
C LEU A 12 -1.10 4.21 18.53
N LYS A 13 -1.17 5.53 18.71
CA LYS A 13 -2.09 6.17 19.65
C LYS A 13 -3.52 5.69 19.45
N HIS A 14 -4.03 5.76 18.20
CA HIS A 14 -5.40 5.36 17.89
C HIS A 14 -5.62 3.85 18.07
N LEU A 15 -4.62 3.03 17.74
CA LEU A 15 -4.67 1.59 17.98
C LEU A 15 -4.77 1.27 19.48
N PHE A 16 -3.95 1.91 20.32
CA PHE A 16 -3.98 1.70 21.78
C PHE A 16 -5.31 2.15 22.38
N LEU A 17 -5.86 3.28 21.93
CA LEU A 17 -7.20 3.73 22.33
C LEU A 17 -8.28 2.71 21.93
N GLY A 18 -8.23 2.18 20.71
CA GLY A 18 -9.16 1.15 20.23
C GLY A 18 -9.05 -0.18 21.01
N LEU A 19 -7.87 -0.53 21.46
CA LEU A 19 -7.60 -1.72 22.29
C LEU A 19 -7.82 -1.47 23.79
N HIS A 20 -8.23 -0.27 24.19
CA HIS A 20 -8.40 0.14 25.59
C HIS A 20 -7.10 0.03 26.42
N ILE A 21 -5.94 0.20 25.79
CA ILE A 21 -4.63 0.21 26.45
C ILE A 21 -4.31 1.66 26.85
N PRO A 22 -3.91 1.91 28.10
CA PRO A 22 -3.58 3.25 28.57
C PRO A 22 -2.41 3.86 27.77
N LEU A 23 -2.56 5.08 27.28
CA LEU A 23 -1.51 5.80 26.54
C LEU A 23 -0.27 6.07 27.39
N SER A 24 -0.39 6.08 28.74
CA SER A 24 0.77 6.15 29.63
C SER A 24 1.76 5.03 29.38
N GLN A 25 1.31 3.82 29.06
CA GLN A 25 2.20 2.70 28.75
C GLN A 25 3.04 2.93 27.49
N LEU A 26 2.50 3.64 26.46
CA LEU A 26 3.30 4.07 25.29
C LEU A 26 4.34 5.12 25.69
N ALA A 27 3.94 6.09 26.50
CA ALA A 27 4.86 7.12 26.98
C ALA A 27 5.99 6.49 27.82
N ASP A 28 5.68 5.55 28.71
CA ASP A 28 6.65 4.82 29.52
C ASP A 28 7.60 3.99 28.64
N ASN A 29 7.09 3.31 27.60
CA ASN A 29 7.93 2.60 26.63
C ASN A 29 8.91 3.52 25.92
N PHE A 30 8.49 4.73 25.55
CA PHE A 30 9.40 5.69 24.90
C PHE A 30 10.51 6.17 25.84
N GLU A 31 10.22 6.32 27.15
CA GLU A 31 11.26 6.63 28.14
C GLU A 31 12.24 5.46 28.30
N ILE A 32 11.75 4.22 28.39
CA ILE A 32 12.60 3.03 28.47
C ILE A 32 13.50 2.91 27.22
N ILE A 33 12.95 3.10 26.03
CA ILE A 33 13.72 3.10 24.77
C ILE A 33 14.81 4.18 24.81
N LYS A 34 14.48 5.38 25.29
CA LYS A 34 15.42 6.50 25.42
C LYS A 34 16.55 6.18 26.42
N GLU A 35 16.24 5.55 27.55
CA GLU A 35 17.24 5.12 28.54
C GLU A 35 18.17 4.07 27.94
N VAL A 36 17.62 2.97 27.38
CA VAL A 36 18.42 1.89 26.78
C VAL A 36 19.31 2.42 25.65
N LEU A 37 18.79 3.24 24.75
CA LEU A 37 19.59 3.80 23.66
C LEU A 37 20.67 4.76 24.16
N THR A 38 20.46 5.39 25.31
CA THR A 38 21.47 6.25 25.94
C THR A 38 22.63 5.46 26.52
N GLU A 39 22.35 4.25 27.03
CA GLU A 39 23.37 3.35 27.56
C GLU A 39 24.17 2.63 26.47
N GLU A 40 23.49 2.23 25.39
CA GLU A 40 24.07 1.38 24.33
C GLU A 40 24.77 2.19 23.20
N ILE A 41 24.39 3.45 23.01
CA ILE A 41 24.92 4.27 21.90
C ILE A 41 25.84 5.34 22.47
N GLU A 42 27.09 5.38 21.99
CA GLU A 42 28.03 6.45 22.30
C GLU A 42 27.45 7.83 21.88
N THR A 43 27.74 8.84 22.69
CA THR A 43 27.25 10.22 22.51
C THR A 43 27.54 10.76 21.11
N GLY A 44 26.51 11.30 20.42
CA GLY A 44 26.67 11.90 19.08
C GLY A 44 25.39 12.50 18.53
N VAL A 45 25.48 13.09 17.34
CA VAL A 45 24.35 13.70 16.61
C VAL A 45 23.21 12.71 16.38
N PHE A 46 23.53 11.42 16.23
CA PHE A 46 22.53 10.38 16.01
C PHE A 46 21.64 10.17 17.24
N LEU A 47 22.24 10.06 18.42
CA LEU A 47 21.51 9.90 19.68
C LEU A 47 20.62 11.13 19.99
N SER A 48 21.12 12.35 19.72
CA SER A 48 20.33 13.56 19.93
C SER A 48 19.07 13.60 19.03
N LYS A 49 19.19 13.16 17.78
CA LYS A 49 18.02 13.04 16.86
C LYS A 49 17.02 12.01 17.32
N ILE A 50 17.46 10.85 17.80
CA ILE A 50 16.56 9.82 18.30
C ILE A 50 15.79 10.34 19.51
N ARG A 51 16.49 10.99 20.45
CA ARG A 51 15.84 11.61 21.64
C ARG A 51 14.78 12.64 21.23
N ASP A 52 15.11 13.52 20.28
CA ASP A 52 14.16 14.51 19.74
C ASP A 52 12.92 13.84 19.12
N PHE A 53 13.11 12.76 18.36
CA PHE A 53 12.00 12.00 17.78
C PHE A 53 11.11 11.37 18.88
N LEU A 54 11.71 10.77 19.88
CA LEU A 54 10.96 10.15 21.01
C LEU A 54 10.18 11.20 21.81
N GLU A 55 10.75 12.37 22.09
CA GLU A 55 10.05 13.46 22.77
C GLU A 55 8.89 14.00 21.94
N LYS A 56 9.09 14.21 20.64
CA LYS A 56 8.02 14.61 19.72
C LYS A 56 6.91 13.56 19.64
N GLY A 57 7.29 12.28 19.55
CA GLY A 57 6.34 11.17 19.56
C GLY A 57 5.53 11.11 20.86
N LYS A 58 6.19 11.27 22.01
CA LYS A 58 5.53 11.34 23.32
C LYS A 58 4.51 12.48 23.40
N ALA A 59 4.83 13.64 22.84
CA ALA A 59 3.92 14.78 22.79
C ALA A 59 2.62 14.48 22.02
N ILE A 60 2.63 13.55 21.05
CA ILE A 60 1.43 13.12 20.31
C ILE A 60 0.44 12.41 21.24
N PHE A 61 0.93 11.62 22.22
CA PHE A 61 0.05 10.89 23.13
C PHE A 61 -0.73 11.82 24.08
N ILE A 62 -0.18 12.99 24.39
CA ILE A 62 -0.74 13.97 25.32
C ILE A 62 -1.78 14.87 24.64
N LYS A 63 -1.65 15.09 23.33
CA LYS A 63 -2.60 15.91 22.57
C LYS A 63 -3.98 15.26 22.56
N ASP A 64 -5.00 16.06 22.89
CA ASP A 64 -6.39 15.68 22.68
C ASP A 64 -6.66 15.78 21.17
N GLU A 65 -6.73 14.65 20.48
CA GLU A 65 -7.00 14.60 19.05
C GLU A 65 -8.42 14.12 18.80
N SER A 66 -9.05 14.73 17.81
CA SER A 66 -10.33 14.29 17.27
C SER A 66 -10.29 12.84 16.78
N GLU A 67 -11.41 12.15 16.80
CA GLU A 67 -11.57 10.83 16.19
C GLU A 67 -11.03 10.82 14.74
N LEU A 68 -10.42 9.69 14.34
CA LEU A 68 -10.01 9.47 12.95
C LEU A 68 -11.22 9.65 12.02
N ASN A 69 -11.09 10.52 11.03
CA ASN A 69 -12.13 10.75 10.04
C ASN A 69 -12.42 9.48 9.23
N SER A 70 -13.69 9.28 8.87
CA SER A 70 -14.08 8.20 7.97
C SER A 70 -13.49 8.41 6.57
N PHE A 71 -13.08 7.32 5.94
CA PHE A 71 -12.68 7.31 4.54
C PHE A 71 -13.87 7.28 3.57
N LEU A 72 -15.09 7.07 4.07
CA LEU A 72 -16.30 7.15 3.27
C LEU A 72 -16.75 8.62 3.16
N ASN A 73 -16.55 9.18 1.98
CA ASN A 73 -16.88 10.59 1.72
C ASN A 73 -18.31 10.72 1.16
N PRO A 74 -19.25 11.42 1.83
CA PRO A 74 -20.60 11.65 1.34
C PRO A 74 -20.68 12.35 -0.03
N LYS A 75 -19.60 13.02 -0.46
CA LYS A 75 -19.52 13.64 -1.80
C LYS A 75 -19.11 12.67 -2.91
N ASN A 76 -18.72 11.44 -2.56
CA ASN A 76 -18.45 10.39 -3.54
C ASN A 76 -19.77 9.98 -4.21
N GLN A 77 -19.81 10.01 -5.55
CA GLN A 77 -21.00 9.61 -6.30
C GLN A 77 -21.46 8.18 -6.02
N TYR A 78 -20.57 7.31 -5.53
CA TYR A 78 -20.85 5.92 -5.14
C TYR A 78 -20.99 5.75 -3.62
N TYR A 79 -21.19 6.81 -2.85
CA TYR A 79 -21.23 6.75 -1.38
C TYR A 79 -22.22 5.70 -0.86
N GLU A 80 -23.47 5.70 -1.36
CA GLU A 80 -24.49 4.73 -0.95
C GLU A 80 -24.07 3.29 -1.29
N LEU A 81 -23.37 3.09 -2.41
CA LEU A 81 -22.82 1.79 -2.79
C LEU A 81 -21.72 1.37 -1.83
N CYS A 82 -20.82 2.28 -1.44
CA CYS A 82 -19.76 2.03 -0.47
C CYS A 82 -20.35 1.57 0.87
N VAL A 83 -21.35 2.30 1.38
CA VAL A 83 -21.99 1.97 2.67
C VAL A 83 -22.65 0.59 2.61
N ARG A 84 -23.47 0.33 1.59
CA ARG A 84 -24.15 -0.96 1.42
C ARG A 84 -23.16 -2.11 1.21
N TYR A 85 -22.11 -1.89 0.45
CA TYR A 85 -21.06 -2.89 0.21
C TYR A 85 -20.34 -3.23 1.51
N MET A 86 -19.86 -2.22 2.26
CA MET A 86 -19.19 -2.39 3.55
C MET A 86 -20.08 -3.12 4.58
N GLU A 87 -21.33 -2.70 4.74
CA GLU A 87 -22.26 -3.34 5.68
C GLU A 87 -22.46 -4.84 5.38
N ASN A 88 -22.60 -5.18 4.10
CA ASN A 88 -22.79 -6.59 3.71
C ASN A 88 -21.51 -7.40 3.80
N LEU A 89 -20.33 -6.80 3.56
CA LEU A 89 -19.03 -7.41 3.85
C LEU A 89 -18.94 -7.77 5.34
N LEU A 90 -19.16 -6.80 6.23
CA LEU A 90 -19.06 -6.99 7.69
C LEU A 90 -20.07 -8.02 8.22
N LYS A 91 -21.23 -8.16 7.59
CA LYS A 91 -22.24 -9.17 7.91
C LYS A 91 -21.96 -10.55 7.29
N GLY A 92 -20.96 -10.68 6.41
CA GLY A 92 -20.68 -11.91 5.68
C GLY A 92 -21.71 -12.27 4.61
N ASN A 93 -22.53 -11.32 4.16
CA ASN A 93 -23.61 -11.52 3.19
C ASN A 93 -23.07 -11.63 1.75
N ARG A 94 -22.32 -12.70 1.46
CA ARG A 94 -21.54 -12.85 0.22
C ARG A 94 -22.37 -12.69 -1.05
N LEU A 95 -23.54 -13.29 -1.12
CA LEU A 95 -24.42 -13.19 -2.31
C LEU A 95 -24.81 -11.73 -2.57
N ILE A 96 -25.13 -10.99 -1.50
CA ILE A 96 -25.60 -9.60 -1.62
C ILE A 96 -24.48 -8.70 -2.10
N PHE A 97 -23.34 -8.71 -1.44
CA PHE A 97 -22.26 -7.79 -1.83
C PHE A 97 -21.66 -8.12 -3.21
N ASN A 98 -21.63 -9.40 -3.62
CA ASN A 98 -21.22 -9.77 -4.98
C ASN A 98 -22.23 -9.22 -6.00
N SER A 99 -23.54 -9.46 -5.80
CA SER A 99 -24.57 -8.95 -6.71
C SER A 99 -24.55 -7.43 -6.81
N LEU A 100 -24.37 -6.72 -5.67
CA LEU A 100 -24.29 -5.26 -5.66
C LEU A 100 -23.24 -4.72 -6.63
N ILE A 101 -22.05 -5.30 -6.64
CA ILE A 101 -20.94 -4.83 -7.47
C ILE A 101 -21.05 -5.34 -8.91
N LEU A 102 -21.32 -6.64 -9.08
CA LEU A 102 -21.42 -7.24 -10.42
C LEU A 102 -22.54 -6.62 -11.25
N GLU A 103 -23.70 -6.33 -10.65
CA GLU A 103 -24.79 -5.67 -11.34
C GLU A 103 -24.44 -4.25 -11.80
N LYS A 104 -23.69 -3.51 -10.99
CA LYS A 104 -23.21 -2.18 -11.34
C LYS A 104 -22.31 -2.21 -12.58
N VAL A 105 -21.42 -3.19 -12.67
CA VAL A 105 -20.54 -3.35 -13.83
C VAL A 105 -21.31 -3.92 -15.05
N GLN A 106 -22.07 -4.99 -14.85
CA GLN A 106 -22.70 -5.73 -15.96
C GLN A 106 -23.93 -5.04 -16.55
N LYS A 107 -24.80 -4.47 -15.68
CA LYS A 107 -26.09 -3.91 -16.10
C LYS A 107 -26.04 -2.39 -16.26
N GLU A 108 -25.28 -1.70 -15.41
CA GLU A 108 -25.20 -0.25 -15.44
C GLU A 108 -23.98 0.26 -16.18
N GLY A 109 -23.05 -0.62 -16.59
CA GLY A 109 -21.86 -0.28 -17.37
C GLY A 109 -20.84 0.56 -16.62
N ILE A 110 -20.83 0.52 -15.28
CA ILE A 110 -19.83 1.26 -14.50
C ILE A 110 -18.45 0.66 -14.76
N PRO A 111 -17.45 1.46 -15.14
CA PRO A 111 -16.11 0.97 -15.40
C PRO A 111 -15.51 0.30 -14.16
N VAL A 112 -14.81 -0.83 -14.33
CA VAL A 112 -14.12 -1.52 -13.23
C VAL A 112 -13.14 -0.59 -12.50
N LYS A 113 -12.48 0.31 -13.23
CA LYS A 113 -11.60 1.35 -12.65
C LYS A 113 -12.32 2.20 -11.62
N ASP A 114 -13.56 2.58 -11.87
CA ASP A 114 -14.36 3.40 -10.95
C ASP A 114 -14.77 2.61 -9.71
N ILE A 115 -15.10 1.33 -9.86
CA ILE A 115 -15.37 0.44 -8.71
C ILE A 115 -14.12 0.33 -7.83
N TYR A 116 -12.94 0.17 -8.42
CA TYR A 116 -11.68 0.06 -7.66
C TYR A 116 -11.37 1.34 -6.88
N LEU A 117 -11.38 2.49 -7.55
CA LEU A 117 -10.98 3.76 -6.94
C LEU A 117 -12.03 4.36 -6.00
N ASN A 118 -13.30 4.21 -6.36
CA ASN A 118 -14.38 4.93 -5.66
C ASN A 118 -15.22 4.04 -4.73
N VAL A 119 -15.05 2.71 -4.78
CA VAL A 119 -15.77 1.79 -3.90
C VAL A 119 -14.79 0.94 -3.10
N PHE A 120 -13.94 0.12 -3.73
CA PHE A 120 -13.07 -0.80 -2.99
C PHE A 120 -12.01 -0.08 -2.16
N GLU A 121 -11.29 0.88 -2.73
CA GLU A 121 -10.25 1.60 -2.03
C GLU A 121 -10.78 2.31 -0.77
N PRO A 122 -11.82 3.17 -0.82
CA PRO A 122 -12.33 3.82 0.37
C PRO A 122 -12.95 2.85 1.38
N VAL A 123 -13.62 1.78 0.93
CA VAL A 123 -14.20 0.78 1.83
C VAL A 123 -13.12 -0.03 2.55
N GLN A 124 -12.05 -0.46 1.87
CA GLN A 124 -10.96 -1.19 2.51
C GLN A 124 -10.19 -0.31 3.50
N LYS A 125 -9.98 0.97 3.18
CA LYS A 125 -9.41 1.95 4.13
C LYS A 125 -10.30 2.14 5.36
N GLU A 126 -11.61 2.21 5.17
CA GLU A 126 -12.58 2.33 6.27
C GLU A 126 -12.61 1.09 7.16
N ILE A 127 -12.55 -0.11 6.57
CA ILE A 127 -12.43 -1.37 7.30
C ILE A 127 -11.15 -1.39 8.15
N GLY A 128 -10.01 -0.96 7.60
CA GLY A 128 -8.76 -0.82 8.34
C GLY A 128 -8.89 0.18 9.51
N ARG A 129 -9.57 1.33 9.29
CA ARG A 129 -9.85 2.31 10.33
C ARG A 129 -10.73 1.73 11.44
N LEU A 130 -11.79 1.00 11.10
CA LEU A 130 -12.66 0.35 12.08
C LEU A 130 -11.92 -0.67 12.92
N TRP A 131 -11.02 -1.45 12.32
CA TRP A 131 -10.14 -2.35 13.04
C TRP A 131 -9.19 -1.60 13.99
N GLN A 132 -8.53 -0.54 13.52
CA GLN A 132 -7.64 0.28 14.33
C GLN A 132 -8.34 0.88 15.54
N LEU A 133 -9.62 1.25 15.40
CA LEU A 133 -10.45 1.77 16.48
C LEU A 133 -11.08 0.68 17.39
N GLY A 134 -10.73 -0.59 17.20
CA GLY A 134 -11.29 -1.71 17.97
C GLY A 134 -12.79 -1.97 17.71
N ARG A 135 -13.38 -1.38 16.65
CA ARG A 135 -14.80 -1.53 16.32
C ARG A 135 -15.10 -2.86 15.60
N ILE A 136 -14.10 -3.46 15.00
CA ILE A 136 -14.15 -4.81 14.41
C ILE A 136 -12.89 -5.59 14.78
N SER A 137 -12.99 -6.91 14.77
CA SER A 137 -11.85 -7.79 15.03
C SER A 137 -10.93 -7.90 13.81
N VAL A 138 -9.67 -8.32 14.03
CA VAL A 138 -8.74 -8.64 12.94
C VAL A 138 -9.28 -9.76 12.02
N ALA A 139 -10.04 -10.71 12.57
CA ALA A 139 -10.67 -11.77 11.76
C ALA A 139 -11.74 -11.22 10.80
N GLN A 140 -12.50 -10.20 11.23
CA GLN A 140 -13.47 -9.53 10.35
C GLN A 140 -12.77 -8.71 9.28
N GLU A 141 -11.68 -8.01 9.61
CA GLU A 141 -10.84 -7.29 8.65
C GLU A 141 -10.30 -8.25 7.58
N HIS A 142 -9.69 -9.36 8.00
CA HIS A 142 -9.15 -10.37 7.07
C HIS A 142 -10.23 -10.98 6.19
N TYR A 143 -11.42 -11.26 6.73
CA TYR A 143 -12.55 -11.73 5.93
C TYR A 143 -12.94 -10.70 4.86
N CYS A 144 -13.05 -9.42 5.21
CA CYS A 144 -13.40 -8.36 4.27
C CYS A 144 -12.37 -8.22 3.16
N THR A 145 -11.09 -8.30 3.50
CA THR A 145 -9.97 -8.30 2.57
C THR A 145 -10.05 -9.47 1.59
N ALA A 146 -10.17 -10.71 2.08
CA ALA A 146 -10.27 -11.91 1.25
C ALA A 146 -11.53 -11.93 0.37
N ALA A 147 -12.66 -11.45 0.89
CA ALA A 147 -13.91 -11.34 0.16
C ALA A 147 -13.80 -10.33 -0.99
N THR A 148 -13.14 -9.18 -0.76
CA THR A 148 -12.90 -8.18 -1.80
C THR A 148 -11.94 -8.71 -2.86
N GLN A 149 -10.88 -9.43 -2.50
CA GLN A 149 -9.99 -10.08 -3.47
C GLN A 149 -10.72 -11.11 -4.35
N SER A 150 -11.64 -11.89 -3.74
CA SER A 150 -12.48 -12.82 -4.49
C SER A 150 -13.40 -12.11 -5.48
N LEU A 151 -13.87 -10.92 -5.14
CA LEU A 151 -14.72 -10.11 -6.04
C LEU A 151 -13.89 -9.45 -7.15
N ILE A 152 -12.69 -8.96 -6.84
CA ILE A 152 -11.71 -8.46 -7.84
C ILE A 152 -11.47 -9.54 -8.91
N ALA A 153 -11.26 -10.78 -8.50
CA ALA A 153 -11.07 -11.89 -9.45
C ALA A 153 -12.30 -12.14 -10.35
N GLN A 154 -13.53 -11.88 -9.87
CA GLN A 154 -14.75 -11.99 -10.67
C GLN A 154 -14.92 -10.82 -11.64
N LEU A 155 -14.26 -9.68 -11.40
CA LEU A 155 -14.30 -8.53 -12.30
C LEU A 155 -13.30 -8.64 -13.47
N TYR A 156 -12.33 -9.55 -13.39
CA TYR A 156 -11.27 -9.73 -14.38
C TYR A 156 -11.80 -9.89 -15.84
N PRO A 157 -12.87 -10.69 -16.12
CA PRO A 157 -13.40 -10.83 -17.47
C PRO A 157 -13.96 -9.53 -18.09
N PHE A 158 -14.23 -8.50 -17.30
CA PHE A 158 -14.84 -7.25 -17.80
C PHE A 158 -13.80 -6.23 -18.29
N PHE A 159 -12.53 -6.47 -18.09
CA PHE A 159 -11.49 -5.58 -18.56
C PHE A 159 -10.37 -6.30 -19.31
N LEU A 160 -10.28 -7.61 -19.24
CA LEU A 160 -9.28 -8.38 -19.97
C LEU A 160 -9.52 -8.22 -21.49
N ASN A 161 -8.50 -7.82 -22.22
CA ASN A 161 -8.50 -7.78 -23.67
C ASN A 161 -7.59 -8.89 -24.24
N PRO A 162 -8.11 -10.09 -24.55
CA PRO A 162 -7.29 -11.24 -24.95
C PRO A 162 -6.53 -11.10 -26.27
N GLY A 163 -6.77 -10.04 -27.04
CA GLY A 163 -6.15 -9.78 -28.34
C GLY A 163 -5.32 -8.51 -28.38
N GLY A 164 -5.08 -7.87 -27.24
CA GLY A 164 -4.28 -6.65 -27.17
C GLY A 164 -2.78 -6.95 -27.37
N ASP A 165 -2.10 -6.15 -28.21
CA ASP A 165 -0.64 -6.15 -28.27
C ASP A 165 -0.11 -5.61 -26.95
N ASN A 166 0.41 -6.48 -26.09
CA ASN A 166 1.08 -6.09 -24.85
C ASN A 166 2.35 -5.31 -25.19
N ARG A 167 2.35 -4.02 -24.86
CA ARG A 167 3.47 -3.12 -25.19
C ARG A 167 4.66 -3.33 -24.27
N TYR A 168 4.40 -3.59 -22.98
CA TYR A 168 5.41 -3.67 -21.93
C TYR A 168 5.06 -4.79 -20.97
N THR A 169 6.06 -5.22 -20.22
CA THR A 169 5.94 -6.26 -19.19
C THR A 169 6.23 -5.71 -17.81
N CYS A 170 5.46 -6.15 -16.80
CA CYS A 170 5.60 -5.71 -15.43
C CYS A 170 5.51 -6.88 -14.46
N ILE A 171 6.35 -6.86 -13.42
CA ILE A 171 6.14 -7.65 -12.20
C ILE A 171 5.60 -6.73 -11.12
N THR A 172 4.54 -7.18 -10.43
CA THR A 172 3.97 -6.49 -9.27
C THR A 172 4.03 -7.40 -8.05
N ALA A 173 4.52 -6.89 -6.92
CA ALA A 173 4.70 -7.68 -5.70
C ALA A 173 4.64 -6.82 -4.43
N CYS A 174 4.33 -7.46 -3.30
CA CYS A 174 4.76 -6.98 -1.99
C CYS A 174 6.05 -7.68 -1.60
N ILE A 175 6.95 -6.97 -0.93
CA ILE A 175 8.20 -7.55 -0.41
C ILE A 175 7.93 -8.58 0.69
N GLY A 176 8.97 -9.32 1.09
CA GLY A 176 8.89 -10.29 2.18
C GLY A 176 8.29 -9.68 3.47
N ASN A 177 7.41 -10.43 4.11
CA ASN A 177 6.64 -10.07 5.31
C ASN A 177 5.56 -8.98 5.10
N GLU A 178 5.40 -8.38 3.91
CA GLU A 178 4.33 -7.44 3.62
C GLU A 178 3.08 -8.17 3.10
N LEU A 179 1.97 -8.02 3.85
CA LEU A 179 0.72 -8.72 3.57
C LEU A 179 -0.37 -7.81 2.96
N HIS A 180 -0.16 -6.50 2.91
CA HIS A 180 -1.12 -5.52 2.37
C HIS A 180 -1.07 -5.50 0.84
N GLU A 181 -1.65 -6.52 0.20
CA GLU A 181 -1.50 -6.74 -1.25
C GLU A 181 -2.63 -6.18 -2.13
N ILE A 182 -3.82 -5.82 -1.57
CA ILE A 182 -4.95 -5.36 -2.39
C ILE A 182 -4.55 -4.16 -3.27
N GLY A 183 -3.81 -3.20 -2.72
CA GLY A 183 -3.38 -2.02 -3.45
C GLY A 183 -2.53 -2.36 -4.68
N ILE A 184 -1.51 -3.21 -4.50
CA ILE A 184 -0.64 -3.62 -5.62
C ILE A 184 -1.34 -4.55 -6.60
N ARG A 185 -2.32 -5.36 -6.14
CA ARG A 185 -3.19 -6.14 -6.99
C ARG A 185 -4.00 -5.23 -7.93
N MET A 186 -4.62 -4.20 -7.36
CA MET A 186 -5.36 -3.22 -8.16
C MET A 186 -4.45 -2.50 -9.16
N VAL A 187 -3.20 -2.18 -8.79
CA VAL A 187 -2.21 -1.60 -9.71
C VAL A 187 -1.90 -2.56 -10.86
N ALA A 188 -1.75 -3.86 -10.59
CA ALA A 188 -1.56 -4.87 -11.65
C ALA A 188 -2.73 -4.86 -12.65
N ASP A 189 -3.96 -4.91 -12.13
CA ASP A 189 -5.17 -4.88 -12.96
C ASP A 189 -5.28 -3.57 -13.77
N PHE A 190 -4.91 -2.42 -13.18
CA PHE A 190 -4.86 -1.13 -13.90
C PHE A 190 -3.85 -1.12 -15.04
N LEU A 191 -2.70 -1.75 -14.86
CA LEU A 191 -1.69 -1.90 -15.91
C LEU A 191 -2.21 -2.83 -17.03
N GLU A 192 -2.88 -3.93 -16.70
CA GLU A 192 -3.51 -4.81 -17.71
C GLU A 192 -4.60 -4.09 -18.50
N MET A 193 -5.44 -3.26 -17.86
CA MET A 193 -6.40 -2.39 -18.52
C MET A 193 -5.75 -1.39 -19.49
N ASP A 194 -4.45 -1.14 -19.36
CA ASP A 194 -3.63 -0.26 -20.22
C ASP A 194 -2.73 -1.06 -21.18
N ASN A 195 -3.04 -2.33 -21.42
CA ASN A 195 -2.33 -3.25 -22.30
C ASN A 195 -0.86 -3.56 -21.87
N TRP A 196 -0.60 -3.64 -20.57
CA TRP A 196 0.62 -4.24 -20.05
C TRP A 196 0.44 -5.74 -19.83
N SER A 197 1.51 -6.52 -20.02
CA SER A 197 1.55 -7.91 -19.55
C SER A 197 2.05 -7.92 -18.11
N THR A 198 1.21 -8.29 -17.15
CA THR A 198 1.58 -8.27 -15.73
C THR A 198 1.79 -9.66 -15.14
N TYR A 199 2.82 -9.77 -14.30
CA TYR A 199 3.05 -10.91 -13.43
C TYR A 199 2.82 -10.47 -11.99
N HIS A 200 1.59 -10.67 -11.49
CA HIS A 200 1.26 -10.34 -10.11
C HIS A 200 1.68 -11.48 -9.17
N LEU A 201 2.71 -11.23 -8.33
CA LEU A 201 3.24 -12.23 -7.40
C LEU A 201 2.56 -12.19 -6.02
N GLY A 202 1.78 -11.15 -5.73
CA GLY A 202 1.05 -11.02 -4.47
C GLY A 202 1.89 -10.63 -3.27
N ALA A 203 1.41 -11.04 -2.08
CA ALA A 203 2.00 -10.73 -0.79
C ALA A 203 3.27 -11.56 -0.50
N ASN A 204 4.08 -11.05 0.45
CA ASN A 204 5.17 -11.81 1.08
C ASN A 204 6.13 -12.47 0.09
N THR A 205 6.55 -11.77 -0.97
CA THR A 205 7.50 -12.30 -1.95
C THR A 205 8.94 -12.09 -1.47
N PRO A 206 9.73 -13.17 -1.23
CA PRO A 206 11.12 -13.02 -0.80
C PRO A 206 11.98 -12.32 -1.84
N ASN A 207 12.87 -11.42 -1.39
CA ASN A 207 13.70 -10.59 -2.27
C ASN A 207 14.49 -11.39 -3.30
N ASP A 208 15.13 -12.49 -2.89
CA ASP A 208 15.95 -13.32 -3.79
C ASP A 208 15.10 -13.96 -4.90
N SER A 209 13.90 -14.45 -4.55
CA SER A 209 12.96 -15.02 -5.51
C SER A 209 12.43 -13.94 -6.47
N LEU A 210 12.17 -12.75 -5.95
CA LEU A 210 11.71 -11.62 -6.76
C LEU A 210 12.78 -11.18 -7.76
N ILE A 211 14.02 -11.00 -7.32
CA ILE A 211 15.16 -10.67 -8.20
C ILE A 211 15.33 -11.72 -9.29
N LYS A 212 15.35 -13.00 -8.91
CA LYS A 212 15.45 -14.11 -9.88
C LYS A 212 14.35 -14.04 -10.94
N THR A 213 13.10 -13.86 -10.52
CA THR A 213 11.95 -13.77 -11.44
C THR A 213 12.05 -12.56 -12.36
N VAL A 214 12.48 -11.41 -11.85
CA VAL A 214 12.70 -10.18 -12.63
C VAL A 214 13.74 -10.42 -13.74
N LEU A 215 14.85 -11.08 -13.41
CA LEU A 215 15.93 -11.40 -14.36
C LEU A 215 15.49 -12.41 -15.43
N GLU A 216 14.79 -13.48 -15.00
CA GLU A 216 14.30 -14.52 -15.91
C GLU A 216 13.24 -14.00 -16.90
N LYS A 217 12.36 -13.11 -16.44
CA LYS A 217 11.27 -12.56 -17.24
C LYS A 217 11.68 -11.33 -18.08
N GLN A 218 12.83 -10.72 -17.77
CA GLN A 218 13.32 -9.52 -18.47
C GLN A 218 12.27 -8.44 -18.59
N VAL A 219 11.59 -8.10 -17.48
CA VAL A 219 10.49 -7.15 -17.45
C VAL A 219 10.96 -5.71 -17.63
N ASP A 220 10.08 -4.86 -18.14
CA ASP A 220 10.34 -3.43 -18.31
C ASP A 220 10.21 -2.67 -16.99
N LEU A 221 9.31 -3.14 -16.10
CA LEU A 221 8.99 -2.50 -14.84
C LEU A 221 8.87 -3.54 -13.71
N LEU A 222 9.47 -3.22 -12.58
CA LEU A 222 9.18 -3.84 -11.29
C LEU A 222 8.40 -2.83 -10.44
N ALA A 223 7.15 -3.16 -10.08
CA ALA A 223 6.33 -2.36 -9.18
C ALA A 223 6.21 -3.05 -7.80
N VAL A 224 6.64 -2.38 -6.73
CA VAL A 224 6.70 -2.96 -5.39
C VAL A 224 5.91 -2.12 -4.40
N SER A 225 5.05 -2.79 -3.61
CA SER A 225 4.30 -2.15 -2.53
C SER A 225 4.90 -2.46 -1.16
N VAL A 226 4.98 -1.41 -0.33
CA VAL A 226 5.32 -1.49 1.09
C VAL A 226 4.35 -0.61 1.86
N THR A 227 3.64 -1.17 2.81
CA THR A 227 2.66 -0.44 3.65
C THR A 227 3.22 -0.17 5.04
N ILE A 228 3.94 -1.13 5.62
CA ILE A 228 4.54 -0.99 6.95
C ILE A 228 5.95 -0.41 6.83
N THR A 229 6.20 0.73 7.50
CA THR A 229 7.50 1.44 7.47
C THR A 229 8.69 0.57 7.89
N TYR A 230 8.45 -0.41 8.76
CA TYR A 230 9.47 -1.39 9.18
C TYR A 230 10.06 -2.17 8.00
N HIS A 231 9.31 -2.40 6.93
CA HIS A 231 9.75 -3.15 5.76
C HIS A 231 10.58 -2.32 4.77
N LEU A 232 10.71 -1.02 4.95
CA LEU A 232 11.46 -0.14 4.02
C LEU A 232 12.91 -0.55 3.84
N HIS A 233 13.58 -1.06 4.89
CA HIS A 233 14.95 -1.53 4.79
C HIS A 233 15.10 -2.77 3.88
N GLN A 234 14.07 -3.64 3.84
CA GLN A 234 14.03 -4.80 2.93
C GLN A 234 13.84 -4.36 1.48
N LEU A 235 13.01 -3.32 1.26
CA LEU A 235 12.84 -2.71 -0.06
C LEU A 235 14.14 -2.07 -0.56
N GLU A 236 14.82 -1.28 0.28
CA GLU A 236 16.10 -0.67 -0.06
C GLU A 236 17.13 -1.75 -0.43
N LYS A 237 17.22 -2.81 0.37
CA LYS A 237 18.07 -3.96 0.06
C LYS A 237 17.71 -4.62 -1.27
N LEU A 238 16.43 -4.86 -1.54
CA LEU A 238 15.96 -5.40 -2.82
C LEU A 238 16.46 -4.56 -4.00
N ILE A 239 16.28 -3.23 -3.92
CA ILE A 239 16.68 -2.31 -4.99
C ILE A 239 18.19 -2.33 -5.19
N ILE A 240 18.98 -2.25 -4.10
CA ILE A 240 20.44 -2.30 -4.16
C ILE A 240 20.91 -3.62 -4.80
N ASP A 241 20.36 -4.75 -4.38
CA ASP A 241 20.79 -6.07 -4.87
C ASP A 241 20.37 -6.31 -6.32
N LEU A 242 19.21 -5.81 -6.75
CA LEU A 242 18.79 -5.84 -8.14
C LEU A 242 19.68 -4.94 -9.02
N ARG A 243 20.02 -3.73 -8.58
CA ARG A 243 20.88 -2.79 -9.32
C ARG A 243 22.33 -3.27 -9.48
N LYS A 244 22.81 -4.18 -8.65
CA LYS A 244 24.11 -4.85 -8.84
C LYS A 244 24.10 -5.84 -10.02
N GLN A 245 22.92 -6.33 -10.42
CA GLN A 245 22.77 -7.38 -11.43
C GLN A 245 22.21 -6.84 -12.76
N VAL A 246 21.57 -5.67 -12.74
CA VAL A 246 20.95 -5.08 -13.92
C VAL A 246 21.16 -3.57 -13.95
N GLU A 247 21.53 -3.04 -15.11
CA GLU A 247 21.65 -1.60 -15.35
C GLU A 247 20.29 -0.90 -15.19
N SER A 248 20.31 0.34 -14.68
CA SER A 248 19.10 1.10 -14.31
C SER A 248 18.22 1.50 -15.49
N ASP A 249 18.75 1.47 -16.71
CA ASP A 249 18.01 1.72 -17.93
C ASP A 249 17.26 0.48 -18.45
N LYS A 250 17.69 -0.73 -18.10
CA LYS A 250 17.05 -1.98 -18.54
C LYS A 250 15.77 -2.31 -17.81
N ILE A 251 15.69 -2.02 -16.51
CA ILE A 251 14.49 -2.28 -15.68
C ILE A 251 14.22 -1.05 -14.83
N LYS A 252 13.00 -0.52 -14.95
CA LYS A 252 12.53 0.56 -14.08
C LYS A 252 11.91 -0.01 -12.81
N ILE A 253 12.08 0.70 -11.70
CA ILE A 253 11.55 0.33 -10.39
C ILE A 253 10.59 1.40 -9.92
N MET A 254 9.34 1.06 -9.76
CA MET A 254 8.30 1.91 -9.17
C MET A 254 7.91 1.36 -7.80
N VAL A 255 7.80 2.24 -6.83
CA VAL A 255 7.41 1.87 -5.47
C VAL A 255 6.14 2.60 -5.05
N GLY A 256 5.40 2.01 -4.12
CA GLY A 256 4.17 2.58 -3.60
C GLY A 256 3.84 2.03 -2.22
N GLY A 257 2.68 2.44 -1.72
CA GLY A 257 2.18 2.11 -0.39
C GLY A 257 2.25 3.28 0.57
N TYR A 258 1.76 3.08 1.78
CA TYR A 258 1.49 4.16 2.72
C TYR A 258 2.68 5.08 3.02
N PRO A 259 3.92 4.60 3.28
CA PRO A 259 5.06 5.46 3.58
C PRO A 259 5.40 6.46 2.46
N PHE A 260 5.15 6.08 1.21
CA PHE A 260 5.42 6.93 0.03
C PHE A 260 4.34 8.00 -0.16
N ASN A 261 3.16 7.83 0.44
CA ASN A 261 2.12 8.86 0.48
C ASN A 261 2.41 9.92 1.54
N ILE A 262 3.19 9.57 2.58
CA ILE A 262 3.57 10.45 3.69
C ILE A 262 4.84 11.26 3.37
N ASP A 263 5.89 10.60 2.88
CA ASP A 263 7.16 11.24 2.47
C ASP A 263 7.30 11.11 0.95
N ASP A 264 6.99 12.18 0.22
CA ASP A 264 7.01 12.23 -1.25
C ASP A 264 8.43 12.12 -1.86
N GLN A 265 9.48 12.24 -1.05
CA GLN A 265 10.88 12.06 -1.46
C GLN A 265 11.43 10.68 -1.13
N LEU A 266 10.66 9.86 -0.43
CA LEU A 266 11.11 8.56 0.07
C LEU A 266 11.56 7.60 -1.05
N TRP A 267 10.84 7.62 -2.20
CA TRP A 267 11.18 6.77 -3.32
C TRP A 267 12.59 7.03 -3.87
N ARG A 268 13.07 8.30 -3.84
CA ARG A 268 14.46 8.62 -4.20
C ARG A 268 15.46 8.09 -3.19
N LYS A 269 15.12 8.17 -1.91
CA LYS A 269 15.99 7.70 -0.82
C LYS A 269 16.22 6.20 -0.87
N VAL A 270 15.21 5.43 -1.28
CA VAL A 270 15.34 3.96 -1.44
C VAL A 270 15.92 3.56 -2.80
N GLY A 271 16.19 4.51 -3.72
CA GLY A 271 16.80 4.25 -5.03
C GLY A 271 15.83 3.78 -6.12
N ALA A 272 14.53 4.04 -5.96
CA ALA A 272 13.53 3.76 -6.99
C ALA A 272 13.51 4.84 -8.09
N ASP A 273 12.93 4.52 -9.26
CA ASP A 273 12.80 5.44 -10.39
C ASP A 273 11.53 6.29 -10.32
N GLY A 274 10.56 5.87 -9.51
CA GLY A 274 9.31 6.60 -9.32
C GLY A 274 8.39 6.03 -8.26
N THR A 275 7.32 6.78 -7.99
CA THR A 275 6.25 6.39 -7.07
C THR A 275 4.90 6.79 -7.62
N ALA A 276 3.85 6.15 -7.13
CA ALA A 276 2.46 6.48 -7.40
C ALA A 276 1.59 6.23 -6.17
N ARG A 277 0.53 7.03 -6.01
CA ARG A 277 -0.37 7.00 -4.85
C ARG A 277 -1.61 6.13 -5.08
N GLN A 278 -2.00 5.94 -6.34
CA GLN A 278 -3.20 5.20 -6.73
C GLN A 278 -3.03 4.56 -8.12
N GLY A 279 -3.94 3.63 -8.48
CA GLY A 279 -3.82 2.83 -9.69
C GLY A 279 -3.67 3.62 -10.99
N GLN A 280 -4.47 4.67 -11.23
CA GLN A 280 -4.36 5.46 -12.46
C GLN A 280 -3.05 6.27 -12.53
N GLU A 281 -2.59 6.80 -11.41
CA GLU A 281 -1.29 7.49 -11.34
C GLU A 281 -0.14 6.49 -11.60
N ALA A 282 -0.27 5.24 -11.10
CA ALA A 282 0.69 4.19 -11.34
C ALA A 282 0.85 3.87 -12.82
N VAL A 283 -0.25 3.76 -13.57
CA VAL A 283 -0.23 3.57 -15.04
C VAL A 283 0.49 4.73 -15.72
N ASN A 284 0.12 5.97 -15.39
CA ASN A 284 0.74 7.15 -16.01
C ASN A 284 2.24 7.21 -15.73
N LYS A 285 2.65 6.92 -14.48
CA LYS A 285 4.06 6.88 -14.07
C LYS A 285 4.82 5.75 -14.74
N ALA A 286 4.25 4.54 -14.80
CA ALA A 286 4.83 3.40 -15.48
C ALA A 286 5.11 3.71 -16.95
N ASN A 287 4.12 4.22 -17.68
CA ASN A 287 4.26 4.63 -19.06
C ASN A 287 5.33 5.70 -19.27
N GLN A 288 5.43 6.68 -18.35
CA GLN A 288 6.48 7.71 -18.41
C GLN A 288 7.87 7.10 -18.22
N LEU A 289 8.04 6.22 -17.24
CA LEU A 289 9.33 5.60 -16.90
C LEU A 289 9.88 4.75 -18.06
N VAL A 290 9.00 3.99 -18.73
CA VAL A 290 9.42 3.09 -19.79
C VAL A 290 9.62 3.83 -21.14
N LYS A 291 8.85 4.89 -21.44
CA LYS A 291 9.06 5.71 -22.63
C LYS A 291 10.41 6.41 -22.62
N ASN A 292 10.87 6.88 -21.47
CA ASN A 292 12.20 7.50 -21.33
C ASN A 292 13.35 6.51 -21.60
N LYS A 293 13.09 5.19 -21.42
CA LYS A 293 14.01 4.11 -21.77
C LYS A 293 14.24 3.99 -23.29
N VAL A 294 13.22 4.29 -24.08
CA VAL A 294 13.27 4.17 -25.57
C VAL A 294 13.89 5.41 -26.22
N GLY A 295 13.78 6.58 -25.58
CA GLY A 295 14.28 7.86 -26.11
C GLY A 295 15.78 8.07 -26.00
N ASP A 296 16.46 7.36 -25.08
CA ASP A 296 17.93 7.46 -24.89
C ASP A 296 18.73 6.53 -25.85
N ASN A 297 18.04 5.71 -26.67
CA ASN A 297 18.65 4.79 -27.63
C ASN A 297 18.35 5.16 -29.11
N ALA A 298 17.89 6.39 -29.40
CA ALA A 298 17.58 6.86 -30.74
C ALA A 298 18.57 7.92 -31.24
#